data_8c96ed73c3c5918abb685030b04030f9
#
_entry.id   8c96ed73c3c5918abb685030b04030f9
#
_cell.length_a   1.000
_cell.length_b   1.000
_cell.length_c   1.000
_cell.angle_alpha   90.00
_cell.angle_beta   90.00
_cell.angle_gamma   90.00
#
_symmetry.space_group_name_H-M   'P 1'
#
loop_
_entity.id
_entity.type
_entity.pdbx_description
1 polymer ?
#
loop_
_entity_poly.entity_id
_entity_poly.type
_entity_poly.pdbx_seq_one_letter_code
_entity_poly.pdbx_strand_id
1 'polypeptide(L)'
;MIDFLYTFLFLLLSCNIVYAETTASSTPVLKERNTAIVEKLIKQRSEYAGSQACMECHNDIYEEWKLTPHARMMRKTSELDEKDVVPFKELGYPEDKIVSVLGSHYVHRFVAEASGSYVVLPKIWDIHQKKWLDSNDKNWTKRYWLKQCAGCHTTGFNSKNDTFIETGVGCEACHGPGKEHIEKKSPDYITSIKKMDPKYQEMICMSCHTSGMDESGDYLFAAGYKPGDNLEDYYSGLNPKPGQTQENFYGDETFEDRERQWKFLKSRLFLATGLTCDYCQNFREYKTASGSKYLTYDQYCLTCHTDKTDHPEESPGTNCTVCHQPNVHLSNKLSIHDHKFRFKD
;
A
#
# COMPACT_ATOMS: atom_id res chain seq x y z
N MET A 1 86.33 -3.70 23.48
CA MET A 1 85.97 -3.51 22.09
C MET A 1 85.16 -4.75 21.69
N ILE A 2 83.93 -4.77 22.05
CA ILE A 2 82.98 -5.83 21.68
C ILE A 2 81.66 -5.14 21.53
N ASP A 3 81.17 -5.11 20.28
CA ASP A 3 79.91 -4.52 19.90
C ASP A 3 78.75 -5.44 20.37
N PHE A 4 77.76 -4.85 21.03
CA PHE A 4 76.49 -5.47 21.35
C PHE A 4 75.43 -4.97 20.41
N LEU A 5 75.07 -5.77 19.41
CA LEU A 5 73.88 -5.59 18.60
C LEU A 5 72.65 -6.03 19.40
N TYR A 6 71.77 -5.08 19.71
CA TYR A 6 70.46 -5.35 20.20
C TYR A 6 69.50 -5.43 19.04
N THR A 7 69.06 -6.65 18.76
CA THR A 7 67.97 -6.94 17.79
C THR A 7 66.64 -6.74 18.51
N PHE A 8 65.95 -5.65 18.20
CA PHE A 8 64.57 -5.41 18.64
C PHE A 8 63.61 -6.20 17.74
N LEU A 9 63.07 -7.29 18.25
CA LEU A 9 62.02 -8.06 17.61
C LEU A 9 60.68 -7.38 17.88
N PHE A 10 60.15 -6.66 16.89
CA PHE A 10 58.79 -6.09 16.91
C PHE A 10 57.81 -7.26 16.60
N LEU A 11 57.12 -7.75 17.65
CA LEU A 11 55.96 -8.59 17.53
C LEU A 11 54.78 -7.70 17.10
N LEU A 12 54.47 -7.69 15.81
CA LEU A 12 53.20 -7.16 15.30
C LEU A 12 52.12 -8.15 15.69
N LEU A 13 51.41 -7.89 16.79
CA LEU A 13 50.10 -8.47 17.03
C LEU A 13 49.13 -7.82 16.05
N SER A 14 48.90 -8.48 14.93
CA SER A 14 47.77 -8.18 14.05
C SER A 14 46.49 -8.56 14.77
N CYS A 15 45.87 -7.56 15.38
CA CYS A 15 44.51 -7.66 15.90
C CYS A 15 43.57 -7.75 14.69
N ASN A 16 43.26 -8.96 14.24
CA ASN A 16 42.18 -9.22 13.31
C ASN A 16 40.87 -8.93 14.03
N ILE A 17 40.40 -7.67 13.93
CA ILE A 17 39.02 -7.33 14.23
C ILE A 17 38.18 -8.00 13.12
N VAL A 18 37.70 -9.20 13.43
CA VAL A 18 36.64 -9.81 12.64
C VAL A 18 35.41 -8.91 12.83
N TYR A 19 35.18 -8.04 11.89
CA TYR A 19 33.86 -7.46 11.71
C TYR A 19 32.92 -8.62 11.39
N ALA A 20 32.21 -9.09 12.39
CA ALA A 20 31.06 -9.92 12.16
C ALA A 20 30.04 -9.04 11.39
N GLU A 21 30.01 -9.19 10.08
CA GLU A 21 28.89 -8.74 9.29
C GLU A 21 27.64 -9.41 9.85
N THR A 22 26.91 -8.67 10.67
CA THR A 22 25.56 -9.05 11.06
C THR A 22 24.66 -8.84 9.84
N THR A 23 24.78 -9.72 8.87
CA THR A 23 23.73 -9.91 7.88
C THR A 23 22.49 -10.35 8.65
N ALA A 24 21.51 -9.47 8.77
CA ALA A 24 20.19 -9.77 9.28
C ALA A 24 19.45 -10.65 8.25
N SER A 25 20.00 -11.85 8.01
CA SER A 25 19.36 -12.87 7.18
C SER A 25 18.54 -13.74 8.11
N SER A 26 17.23 -13.71 7.97
CA SER A 26 16.39 -14.81 8.48
C SER A 26 16.97 -16.11 7.95
N THR A 27 17.06 -17.13 8.81
CA THR A 27 17.57 -18.44 8.37
C THR A 27 16.72 -18.97 7.22
N PRO A 28 17.26 -19.71 6.26
CA PRO A 28 16.50 -20.29 5.15
C PRO A 28 15.24 -21.04 5.63
N VAL A 29 15.33 -21.76 6.73
CA VAL A 29 14.21 -22.50 7.33
C VAL A 29 13.08 -21.59 7.78
N LEU A 30 13.37 -20.41 8.35
CA LEU A 30 12.35 -19.44 8.76
C LEU A 30 11.68 -18.82 7.55
N LYS A 31 12.44 -18.52 6.49
CA LYS A 31 11.89 -18.00 5.22
C LYS A 31 10.93 -19.00 4.59
N GLU A 32 11.28 -20.27 4.50
CA GLU A 32 10.43 -21.33 3.95
C GLU A 32 9.14 -21.50 4.75
N ARG A 33 9.23 -21.53 6.08
CA ARG A 33 8.06 -21.65 6.96
C ARG A 33 7.07 -20.49 6.81
N ASN A 34 7.56 -19.26 6.84
CA ASN A 34 6.72 -18.08 6.72
C ASN A 34 6.03 -18.00 5.35
N THR A 35 6.73 -18.41 4.31
CA THR A 35 6.15 -18.55 2.96
C THR A 35 5.01 -19.56 2.95
N ALA A 36 5.19 -20.74 3.54
CA ALA A 36 4.17 -21.78 3.60
C ALA A 36 2.90 -21.34 4.37
N ILE A 37 3.02 -20.48 5.38
CA ILE A 37 1.85 -19.95 6.11
C ILE A 37 0.99 -19.07 5.19
N VAL A 38 1.60 -18.14 4.46
CA VAL A 38 0.85 -17.29 3.52
C VAL A 38 0.24 -18.12 2.40
N GLU A 39 0.95 -19.12 1.89
CA GLU A 39 0.46 -20.00 0.83
C GLU A 39 -0.77 -20.81 1.22
N LYS A 40 -0.97 -21.10 2.51
CA LYS A 40 -2.22 -21.73 2.99
C LYS A 40 -3.44 -20.84 2.84
N LEU A 41 -3.26 -19.53 2.85
CA LEU A 41 -4.34 -18.54 2.68
C LEU A 41 -4.60 -18.25 1.20
N ILE A 42 -3.63 -18.52 0.32
CA ILE A 42 -3.78 -18.36 -1.12
C ILE A 42 -4.50 -19.58 -1.67
N LYS A 43 -5.72 -19.36 -2.15
CA LYS A 43 -6.52 -20.42 -2.78
C LYS A 43 -7.11 -19.95 -4.09
N GLN A 44 -6.97 -20.79 -5.10
CA GLN A 44 -7.56 -20.52 -6.40
C GLN A 44 -9.08 -20.41 -6.32
N ARG A 45 -9.62 -19.31 -6.82
CA ARG A 45 -11.03 -19.14 -7.08
C ARG A 45 -11.30 -19.46 -8.54
N SER A 46 -12.47 -20.04 -8.82
CA SER A 46 -12.79 -20.49 -10.19
C SER A 46 -12.80 -19.37 -11.23
N GLU A 47 -13.09 -18.15 -10.82
CA GLU A 47 -13.25 -16.96 -11.66
C GLU A 47 -11.99 -16.09 -11.77
N TYR A 48 -11.01 -16.23 -10.87
CA TYR A 48 -9.77 -15.44 -10.83
C TYR A 48 -8.59 -16.25 -11.36
N ALA A 49 -7.64 -15.57 -11.98
CA ALA A 49 -6.44 -16.18 -12.57
C ALA A 49 -5.15 -15.81 -11.83
N GLY A 50 -5.12 -14.65 -11.14
CA GLY A 50 -3.93 -14.05 -10.56
C GLY A 50 -3.11 -13.25 -11.59
N SER A 51 -2.43 -12.22 -11.13
CA SER A 51 -1.67 -11.29 -12.00
C SER A 51 -0.58 -11.98 -12.82
N GLN A 52 -0.01 -13.07 -12.32
CA GLN A 52 1.00 -13.84 -13.06
C GLN A 52 0.47 -14.37 -14.40
N ALA A 53 -0.80 -14.75 -14.47
CA ALA A 53 -1.40 -15.22 -15.72
C ALA A 53 -1.60 -14.10 -16.75
N CYS A 54 -1.75 -12.86 -16.31
CA CYS A 54 -1.86 -11.69 -17.19
C CYS A 54 -0.54 -11.39 -17.92
N MET A 55 0.60 -11.72 -17.30
CA MET A 55 1.94 -11.48 -17.85
C MET A 55 2.14 -12.12 -19.22
N GLU A 56 1.51 -13.26 -19.50
CA GLU A 56 1.68 -13.97 -20.77
C GLU A 56 1.32 -13.12 -22.00
N CYS A 57 0.34 -12.21 -21.86
CA CYS A 57 -0.07 -11.31 -22.93
C CYS A 57 0.23 -9.83 -22.66
N HIS A 58 0.40 -9.43 -21.41
CA HIS A 58 0.57 -8.05 -20.95
C HIS A 58 1.89 -7.85 -20.20
N ASN A 59 2.98 -8.45 -20.71
CA ASN A 59 4.29 -8.48 -20.05
C ASN A 59 4.80 -7.09 -19.67
N ASP A 60 4.74 -6.13 -20.58
CA ASP A 60 5.27 -4.78 -20.36
C ASP A 60 4.53 -4.07 -19.21
N ILE A 61 3.20 -4.21 -19.17
CA ILE A 61 2.36 -3.65 -18.11
C ILE A 61 2.63 -4.38 -16.78
N TYR A 62 2.80 -5.70 -16.83
CA TYR A 62 3.09 -6.50 -15.63
C TYR A 62 4.44 -6.10 -15.00
N GLU A 63 5.49 -5.95 -15.81
CA GLU A 63 6.82 -5.58 -15.35
C GLU A 63 6.85 -4.19 -14.69
N GLU A 64 6.06 -3.24 -15.17
CA GLU A 64 5.94 -1.92 -14.56
C GLU A 64 5.05 -1.96 -13.31
N TRP A 65 3.89 -2.64 -13.37
CA TRP A 65 2.97 -2.75 -12.27
C TRP A 65 3.60 -3.40 -11.03
N LYS A 66 4.37 -4.47 -11.19
CA LYS A 66 4.97 -5.18 -10.05
C LYS A 66 5.91 -4.32 -9.18
N LEU A 67 6.37 -3.18 -9.72
CA LEU A 67 7.20 -2.22 -9.00
C LEU A 67 6.38 -1.18 -8.23
N THR A 68 5.08 -1.09 -8.49
CA THR A 68 4.21 -0.09 -7.86
C THR A 68 4.00 -0.35 -6.36
N PRO A 69 3.69 0.69 -5.58
CA PRO A 69 3.27 0.51 -4.19
C PRO A 69 2.05 -0.39 -4.04
N HIS A 70 1.12 -0.39 -5.00
CA HIS A 70 -0.06 -1.26 -5.01
C HIS A 70 0.32 -2.75 -5.07
N ALA A 71 1.14 -3.14 -6.01
CA ALA A 71 1.61 -4.52 -6.12
C ALA A 71 2.39 -4.95 -4.87
N ARG A 72 3.11 -4.02 -4.26
CA ARG A 72 4.05 -4.28 -3.15
C ARG A 72 3.49 -3.95 -1.78
N MET A 73 2.20 -3.59 -1.67
CA MET A 73 1.62 -3.18 -0.40
C MET A 73 1.51 -4.30 0.63
N MET A 74 1.55 -5.56 0.18
CA MET A 74 1.71 -6.73 1.03
C MET A 74 2.67 -7.71 0.37
N ARG A 75 3.67 -8.14 1.11
CA ARG A 75 4.69 -9.08 0.65
C ARG A 75 4.96 -10.13 1.71
N LYS A 76 5.36 -11.31 1.28
CA LYS A 76 5.94 -12.30 2.20
C LYS A 76 7.25 -11.75 2.75
N THR A 77 7.63 -12.12 3.96
CA THR A 77 8.94 -11.71 4.51
C THR A 77 10.12 -12.15 3.65
N SER A 78 9.96 -13.26 2.92
CA SER A 78 10.95 -13.77 1.96
C SER A 78 11.11 -12.89 0.71
N GLU A 79 10.18 -11.99 0.43
CA GLU A 79 10.17 -11.12 -0.74
C GLU A 79 10.68 -9.70 -0.44
N LEU A 80 11.20 -9.47 0.77
CA LEU A 80 11.85 -8.21 1.10
C LEU A 80 13.19 -8.08 0.35
N ASP A 81 13.37 -6.94 -0.28
CA ASP A 81 14.61 -6.60 -0.97
C ASP A 81 15.74 -6.30 0.04
N GLU A 82 17.00 -6.36 -0.41
CA GLU A 82 18.15 -5.97 0.42
C GLU A 82 18.06 -4.55 0.98
N LYS A 83 17.42 -3.63 0.25
CA LYS A 83 17.15 -2.26 0.69
C LYS A 83 16.07 -2.15 1.77
N ASP A 84 15.22 -3.16 1.89
CA ASP A 84 14.16 -3.25 2.90
C ASP A 84 14.67 -3.87 4.21
N VAL A 85 15.97 -3.73 4.53
CA VAL A 85 16.57 -4.29 5.73
C VAL A 85 15.83 -3.83 6.97
N VAL A 86 15.17 -4.78 7.62
CA VAL A 86 14.43 -4.56 8.87
C VAL A 86 15.13 -5.36 9.98
N PRO A 87 15.53 -4.74 11.09
CA PRO A 87 16.13 -5.44 12.21
C PRO A 87 15.04 -6.17 13.02
N PHE A 88 14.55 -7.31 12.53
CA PHE A 88 13.45 -8.07 13.13
C PHE A 88 13.68 -8.42 14.60
N LYS A 89 14.94 -8.63 15.02
CA LYS A 89 15.28 -8.88 16.43
C LYS A 89 14.79 -7.77 17.38
N GLU A 90 14.73 -6.54 16.91
CA GLU A 90 14.29 -5.40 17.69
C GLU A 90 12.76 -5.25 17.71
N LEU A 91 12.04 -6.00 16.88
CA LEU A 91 10.58 -5.97 16.83
C LEU A 91 9.95 -6.42 18.16
N GLY A 92 10.66 -7.30 18.89
CA GLY A 92 10.17 -7.84 20.17
C GLY A 92 9.07 -8.90 20.01
N TYR A 93 9.02 -9.51 18.83
CA TYR A 93 8.11 -10.62 18.51
C TYR A 93 8.87 -11.75 17.85
N PRO A 94 8.50 -13.03 18.07
CA PRO A 94 9.19 -14.16 17.45
C PRO A 94 9.18 -14.04 15.92
N GLU A 95 10.37 -14.01 15.31
CA GLU A 95 10.54 -13.80 13.86
C GLU A 95 9.85 -14.90 13.04
N ASP A 96 9.87 -16.14 13.55
CA ASP A 96 9.23 -17.29 12.93
C ASP A 96 7.69 -17.21 12.92
N LYS A 97 7.11 -16.26 13.63
CA LYS A 97 5.67 -15.99 13.65
C LYS A 97 5.27 -14.85 12.70
N ILE A 98 6.22 -14.11 12.17
CA ILE A 98 5.95 -13.01 11.24
C ILE A 98 5.71 -13.57 9.84
N VAL A 99 4.53 -13.41 9.31
CA VAL A 99 4.10 -14.02 8.05
C VAL A 99 4.16 -13.08 6.86
N SER A 100 3.97 -11.77 7.07
CA SER A 100 3.93 -10.78 6.00
C SER A 100 4.35 -9.41 6.45
N VAL A 101 4.75 -8.60 5.47
CA VAL A 101 5.04 -7.17 5.61
C VAL A 101 4.02 -6.38 4.80
N LEU A 102 3.39 -5.41 5.44
CA LEU A 102 2.46 -4.47 4.83
C LEU A 102 3.16 -3.14 4.58
N GLY A 103 2.90 -2.54 3.42
CA GLY A 103 3.50 -1.27 3.00
C GLY A 103 4.87 -1.45 2.34
N SER A 104 5.23 -0.49 1.47
CA SER A 104 6.46 -0.54 0.68
C SER A 104 7.12 0.81 0.45
N HIS A 105 6.49 1.91 0.88
CA HIS A 105 6.97 3.25 0.53
C HIS A 105 7.34 4.11 1.75
N TYR A 106 6.47 4.19 2.74
CA TYR A 106 6.70 5.03 3.93
C TYR A 106 7.06 4.20 5.16
N VAL A 107 6.27 3.17 5.41
CA VAL A 107 6.42 2.34 6.61
C VAL A 107 6.20 0.88 6.26
N HIS A 108 6.80 0.00 7.07
CA HIS A 108 6.45 -1.40 7.13
C HIS A 108 5.67 -1.68 8.42
N ARG A 109 4.56 -2.40 8.27
CA ARG A 109 3.83 -3.03 9.36
C ARG A 109 3.93 -4.54 9.19
N PHE A 110 3.70 -5.29 10.24
CA PHE A 110 3.98 -6.72 10.23
C PHE A 110 2.73 -7.48 10.63
N VAL A 111 2.41 -8.49 9.86
CA VAL A 111 1.38 -9.47 10.19
C VAL A 111 2.06 -10.67 10.82
N ALA A 112 1.55 -11.09 11.96
CA ALA A 112 2.09 -12.23 12.69
C ALA A 112 0.99 -13.19 13.14
N GLU A 113 1.35 -14.45 13.29
CA GLU A 113 0.49 -15.48 13.90
C GLU A 113 0.47 -15.28 15.43
N ALA A 114 -0.70 -15.07 15.98
CA ALA A 114 -0.92 -14.96 17.42
C ALA A 114 -2.21 -15.67 17.82
N SER A 115 -2.15 -16.54 18.83
CA SER A 115 -3.32 -17.24 19.39
C SER A 115 -4.22 -17.93 18.34
N GLY A 116 -3.61 -18.51 17.32
CA GLY A 116 -4.31 -19.23 16.24
C GLY A 116 -4.96 -18.31 15.18
N SER A 117 -4.65 -17.02 15.20
CA SER A 117 -5.12 -16.05 14.21
C SER A 117 -3.96 -15.21 13.69
N TYR A 118 -4.23 -14.35 12.71
CA TYR A 118 -3.26 -13.39 12.15
C TYR A 118 -3.61 -12.00 12.63
N VAL A 119 -2.63 -11.31 13.20
CA VAL A 119 -2.79 -9.97 13.78
C VAL A 119 -1.75 -9.01 13.23
N VAL A 120 -2.07 -7.71 13.23
CA VAL A 120 -1.10 -6.66 12.88
C VAL A 120 -0.37 -6.23 14.15
N LEU A 121 0.97 -6.33 14.13
CA LEU A 121 1.81 -5.96 15.25
C LEU A 121 1.82 -4.44 15.50
N PRO A 122 1.98 -3.98 16.74
CA PRO A 122 1.92 -2.56 17.09
C PRO A 122 3.16 -1.77 16.65
N LYS A 123 4.32 -2.42 16.50
CA LYS A 123 5.53 -1.75 16.03
C LYS A 123 5.52 -1.55 14.53
N ILE A 124 6.02 -0.39 14.11
CA ILE A 124 6.05 0.07 12.73
C ILE A 124 7.51 0.39 12.40
N TRP A 125 7.99 -0.04 11.25
CA TRP A 125 9.30 0.34 10.74
C TRP A 125 9.18 1.52 9.78
N ASP A 126 9.80 2.65 10.12
CA ASP A 126 9.92 3.80 9.22
C ASP A 126 11.04 3.52 8.20
N ILE A 127 10.67 3.39 6.93
CA ILE A 127 11.59 3.02 5.85
C ILE A 127 12.63 4.12 5.61
N HIS A 128 12.24 5.39 5.74
CA HIS A 128 13.11 6.52 5.46
C HIS A 128 14.03 6.86 6.62
N GLN A 129 13.51 6.82 7.85
CA GLN A 129 14.27 7.13 9.04
C GLN A 129 15.02 5.91 9.60
N LYS A 130 14.76 4.72 9.07
CA LYS A 130 15.34 3.44 9.49
C LYS A 130 15.27 3.24 11.01
N LYS A 131 14.07 3.45 11.56
CA LYS A 131 13.82 3.31 13.00
C LYS A 131 12.45 2.71 13.29
N TRP A 132 12.36 2.08 14.44
CA TRP A 132 11.12 1.58 14.99
C TRP A 132 10.28 2.70 15.58
N LEU A 133 8.97 2.61 15.37
CA LEU A 133 7.93 3.46 15.93
C LEU A 133 6.92 2.57 16.62
N ASP A 134 6.42 3.01 17.78
CA ASP A 134 5.30 2.37 18.45
C ASP A 134 3.99 3.04 18.04
N SER A 135 2.99 2.25 17.69
CA SER A 135 1.63 2.75 17.43
C SER A 135 0.86 3.06 18.70
N ASN A 136 1.41 2.73 19.87
CA ASN A 136 0.74 2.80 21.17
C ASN A 136 -0.59 2.01 21.25
N ASP A 137 -0.82 1.11 20.32
CA ASP A 137 -2.01 0.30 20.25
C ASP A 137 -1.99 -0.81 21.30
N LYS A 138 -2.78 -0.64 22.34
CA LYS A 138 -2.93 -1.63 23.42
C LYS A 138 -3.83 -2.81 23.01
N ASN A 139 -4.61 -2.66 21.95
CA ASN A 139 -5.57 -3.65 21.49
C ASN A 139 -5.08 -4.44 20.25
N TRP A 140 -3.80 -4.34 19.91
CA TRP A 140 -3.25 -4.97 18.71
C TRP A 140 -3.56 -6.47 18.58
N THR A 141 -3.70 -7.22 19.67
CA THR A 141 -4.06 -8.64 19.68
C THR A 141 -5.48 -8.92 19.19
N LYS A 142 -6.33 -7.88 19.10
CA LYS A 142 -7.68 -7.94 18.55
C LYS A 142 -7.75 -7.42 17.12
N ARG A 143 -6.62 -7.06 16.52
CA ARG A 143 -6.54 -6.61 15.14
C ARG A 143 -6.39 -7.79 14.21
N TYR A 144 -7.45 -8.49 14.00
CA TYR A 144 -7.52 -9.67 13.12
C TYR A 144 -7.33 -9.23 11.66
N TRP A 145 -6.15 -9.51 11.13
CA TRP A 145 -5.77 -9.06 9.80
C TRP A 145 -6.76 -9.50 8.71
N LEU A 146 -7.23 -10.76 8.75
CA LEU A 146 -8.19 -11.28 7.76
C LEU A 146 -9.53 -10.52 7.76
N LYS A 147 -9.98 -10.01 8.92
CA LYS A 147 -11.25 -9.30 9.06
C LYS A 147 -11.14 -7.79 8.84
N GLN A 148 -9.97 -7.23 9.02
CA GLN A 148 -9.79 -5.79 9.07
C GLN A 148 -8.96 -5.22 7.92
N CYS A 149 -8.11 -6.04 7.31
CA CYS A 149 -7.10 -5.55 6.36
C CYS A 149 -7.07 -6.31 5.03
N ALA A 150 -7.39 -7.61 5.05
CA ALA A 150 -7.13 -8.49 3.92
C ALA A 150 -7.80 -8.05 2.62
N GLY A 151 -9.03 -7.55 2.67
CA GLY A 151 -9.75 -7.12 1.46
C GLY A 151 -9.05 -6.02 0.66
N CYS A 152 -8.32 -5.11 1.36
CA CYS A 152 -7.58 -4.04 0.71
C CYS A 152 -6.12 -4.41 0.42
N HIS A 153 -5.57 -5.38 1.14
CA HIS A 153 -4.16 -5.77 1.03
C HIS A 153 -3.93 -7.06 0.22
N THR A 154 -5.00 -7.64 -0.32
CA THR A 154 -4.96 -8.83 -1.18
C THR A 154 -5.91 -8.66 -2.36
N THR A 155 -5.77 -9.52 -3.35
CA THR A 155 -6.66 -9.58 -4.51
C THR A 155 -7.50 -10.84 -4.49
N GLY A 156 -8.79 -10.73 -4.88
CA GLY A 156 -9.71 -11.85 -4.94
C GLY A 156 -10.06 -12.44 -3.57
N PHE A 157 -10.19 -11.60 -2.53
CA PHE A 157 -10.58 -12.07 -1.20
C PHE A 157 -11.93 -12.78 -1.20
N ASN A 158 -11.99 -13.91 -0.53
CA ASN A 158 -13.19 -14.72 -0.38
C ASN A 158 -13.62 -14.78 1.10
N SER A 159 -14.67 -14.04 1.45
CA SER A 159 -15.19 -13.96 2.82
C SER A 159 -15.80 -15.28 3.33
N LYS A 160 -16.14 -16.24 2.45
CA LYS A 160 -16.71 -17.53 2.87
C LYS A 160 -15.69 -18.43 3.58
N ASN A 161 -14.42 -18.27 3.28
CA ASN A 161 -13.35 -19.12 3.83
C ASN A 161 -12.08 -18.36 4.20
N ASP A 162 -12.13 -17.02 4.21
CA ASP A 162 -11.02 -16.12 4.56
C ASP A 162 -9.74 -16.41 3.75
N THR A 163 -9.90 -16.60 2.43
CA THR A 163 -8.79 -16.84 1.50
C THR A 163 -8.75 -15.80 0.39
N PHE A 164 -7.64 -15.72 -0.34
CA PHE A 164 -7.45 -14.77 -1.44
C PHE A 164 -6.62 -15.41 -2.56
N ILE A 165 -6.48 -14.73 -3.69
CA ILE A 165 -5.74 -15.23 -4.86
C ILE A 165 -4.28 -14.87 -4.79
N GLU A 166 -3.97 -13.62 -4.44
CA GLU A 166 -2.61 -13.10 -4.35
C GLU A 166 -2.50 -11.97 -3.31
N THR A 167 -1.29 -11.73 -2.84
CA THR A 167 -0.96 -10.60 -1.97
C THR A 167 -0.84 -9.31 -2.79
N GLY A 168 -1.15 -8.16 -2.15
CA GLY A 168 -1.12 -6.86 -2.81
C GLY A 168 -2.35 -6.61 -3.70
N VAL A 169 -2.35 -5.45 -4.35
CA VAL A 169 -3.39 -5.04 -5.31
C VAL A 169 -2.96 -5.48 -6.69
N GLY A 170 -3.45 -6.65 -7.11
CA GLY A 170 -3.20 -7.25 -8.41
C GLY A 170 -4.05 -6.66 -9.54
N CYS A 171 -3.84 -7.16 -10.74
CA CYS A 171 -4.57 -6.70 -11.93
C CYS A 171 -6.09 -6.84 -11.74
N GLU A 172 -6.52 -7.95 -11.17
CA GLU A 172 -7.93 -8.28 -11.00
C GLU A 172 -8.62 -7.52 -9.87
N ALA A 173 -7.86 -6.80 -9.02
CA ALA A 173 -8.43 -5.89 -8.03
C ALA A 173 -9.09 -4.67 -8.69
N CYS A 174 -8.60 -4.28 -9.88
CA CYS A 174 -9.13 -3.16 -10.66
C CYS A 174 -9.94 -3.62 -11.88
N HIS A 175 -9.54 -4.74 -12.50
CA HIS A 175 -10.12 -5.24 -13.73
C HIS A 175 -11.17 -6.34 -13.52
N GLY A 176 -11.38 -6.78 -12.27
CA GLY A 176 -12.28 -7.90 -11.98
C GLY A 176 -11.70 -9.26 -12.39
N PRO A 177 -12.46 -10.35 -12.18
CA PRO A 177 -12.01 -11.71 -12.47
C PRO A 177 -11.61 -11.89 -13.93
N GLY A 178 -10.38 -12.37 -14.17
CA GLY A 178 -9.79 -12.42 -15.52
C GLY A 178 -9.76 -13.78 -16.19
N LYS A 179 -10.22 -14.85 -15.52
CA LYS A 179 -10.08 -16.21 -16.06
C LYS A 179 -10.80 -16.40 -17.39
N GLU A 180 -12.04 -15.93 -17.49
CA GLU A 180 -12.82 -16.03 -18.72
C GLU A 180 -12.21 -15.18 -19.85
N HIS A 181 -11.67 -14.00 -19.53
CA HIS A 181 -10.94 -13.19 -20.49
C HIS A 181 -9.74 -13.96 -21.09
N ILE A 182 -8.96 -14.64 -20.25
CA ILE A 182 -7.82 -15.44 -20.70
C ILE A 182 -8.27 -16.60 -21.60
N GLU A 183 -9.31 -17.30 -21.20
CA GLU A 183 -9.86 -18.42 -21.95
C GLU A 183 -10.45 -18.01 -23.30
N LYS A 184 -11.20 -16.91 -23.33
CA LYS A 184 -11.87 -16.39 -24.53
C LYS A 184 -10.99 -15.47 -25.38
N LYS A 185 -9.91 -14.95 -24.83
CA LYS A 185 -9.02 -13.95 -25.48
C LYS A 185 -9.78 -12.73 -26.02
N SER A 186 -10.83 -12.30 -25.31
CA SER A 186 -11.68 -11.18 -25.68
C SER A 186 -11.79 -10.15 -24.55
N PRO A 187 -11.67 -8.84 -24.87
CA PRO A 187 -11.83 -7.77 -23.89
C PRO A 187 -13.26 -7.66 -23.32
N ASP A 188 -14.22 -8.37 -23.90
CA ASP A 188 -15.62 -8.34 -23.43
C ASP A 188 -15.80 -9.09 -22.09
N TYR A 189 -14.84 -9.92 -21.72
CA TYR A 189 -14.86 -10.75 -20.51
C TYR A 189 -14.00 -10.21 -19.38
N ILE A 190 -13.65 -8.92 -19.43
CA ILE A 190 -12.92 -8.23 -18.36
C ILE A 190 -13.38 -6.80 -18.23
N THR A 191 -13.34 -6.24 -17.02
CA THR A 191 -13.77 -4.87 -16.78
C THR A 191 -12.83 -3.88 -17.46
N SER A 192 -13.38 -3.10 -18.40
CA SER A 192 -12.68 -2.00 -19.05
C SER A 192 -12.93 -0.70 -18.29
N ILE A 193 -12.02 -0.31 -17.39
CA ILE A 193 -12.16 0.87 -16.53
C ILE A 193 -12.48 2.12 -17.33
N LYS A 194 -11.76 2.37 -18.43
CA LYS A 194 -11.95 3.56 -19.28
C LYS A 194 -13.32 3.66 -19.96
N LYS A 195 -14.09 2.57 -20.00
CA LYS A 195 -15.45 2.56 -20.59
C LYS A 195 -16.55 2.69 -19.54
N MET A 196 -16.18 2.71 -18.26
CA MET A 196 -17.14 2.84 -17.16
C MET A 196 -17.52 4.28 -16.95
N ASP A 197 -18.69 4.50 -16.35
CA ASP A 197 -19.04 5.80 -15.77
C ASP A 197 -17.99 6.22 -14.72
N PRO A 198 -17.56 7.48 -14.69
CA PRO A 198 -16.56 7.97 -13.73
C PRO A 198 -16.86 7.62 -12.27
N LYS A 199 -18.14 7.62 -11.87
CA LYS A 199 -18.55 7.24 -10.52
C LYS A 199 -18.12 5.80 -10.20
N TYR A 200 -18.33 4.86 -11.11
CA TYR A 200 -17.95 3.46 -10.90
C TYR A 200 -16.45 3.24 -11.01
N GLN A 201 -15.75 4.04 -11.83
CA GLN A 201 -14.28 4.03 -11.84
C GLN A 201 -13.72 4.39 -10.47
N GLU A 202 -14.25 5.45 -9.85
CA GLU A 202 -13.84 5.87 -8.50
C GLU A 202 -14.20 4.85 -7.43
N MET A 203 -15.31 4.14 -7.56
CA MET A 203 -15.71 3.08 -6.63
C MET A 203 -14.70 1.94 -6.55
N ILE A 204 -13.95 1.68 -7.64
CA ILE A 204 -12.84 0.73 -7.62
C ILE A 204 -11.76 1.21 -6.64
N CYS A 205 -11.38 2.47 -6.71
CA CYS A 205 -10.38 3.04 -5.79
C CYS A 205 -10.92 3.07 -4.36
N MET A 206 -12.16 3.48 -4.20
CA MET A 206 -12.84 3.59 -2.91
C MET A 206 -13.04 2.25 -2.21
N SER A 207 -13.08 1.14 -2.91
CA SER A 207 -13.23 -0.17 -2.27
C SER A 207 -12.12 -0.46 -1.24
N CYS A 208 -10.95 0.18 -1.44
CA CYS A 208 -9.79 0.10 -0.53
C CYS A 208 -9.47 1.45 0.14
N HIS A 209 -9.73 2.58 -0.53
CA HIS A 209 -9.40 3.92 -0.04
C HIS A 209 -10.56 4.60 0.72
N THR A 210 -11.50 3.82 1.19
CA THR A 210 -12.52 4.23 2.16
C THR A 210 -12.57 3.20 3.29
N SER A 211 -13.37 3.48 4.29
CA SER A 211 -13.59 2.52 5.36
C SER A 211 -15.07 2.38 5.67
N GLY A 212 -15.42 1.25 6.19
CA GLY A 212 -16.77 0.95 6.59
C GLY A 212 -16.85 -0.50 7.04
N MET A 213 -17.95 -0.85 7.64
CA MET A 213 -18.31 -2.22 7.95
C MET A 213 -19.05 -2.78 6.75
N ASP A 214 -18.73 -3.99 6.33
CA ASP A 214 -19.54 -4.69 5.33
C ASP A 214 -20.96 -4.99 5.85
N GLU A 215 -21.85 -5.39 4.98
CA GLU A 215 -23.24 -5.67 5.38
C GLU A 215 -23.38 -6.78 6.42
N SER A 216 -22.44 -7.74 6.45
CA SER A 216 -22.45 -8.81 7.48
C SER A 216 -22.04 -8.31 8.86
N GLY A 217 -21.31 -7.21 8.93
CA GLY A 217 -20.70 -6.70 10.16
C GLY A 217 -19.42 -7.42 10.57
N ASP A 218 -18.91 -8.33 9.75
CA ASP A 218 -17.73 -9.14 10.05
C ASP A 218 -16.42 -8.56 9.52
N TYR A 219 -16.49 -7.73 8.46
CA TYR A 219 -15.33 -7.21 7.76
C TYR A 219 -15.33 -5.67 7.73
N LEU A 220 -14.16 -5.09 7.88
CA LEU A 220 -13.96 -3.64 7.82
C LEU A 220 -13.52 -3.18 6.42
N PHE A 221 -14.05 -3.83 5.41
CA PHE A 221 -13.86 -3.53 4.00
C PHE A 221 -15.04 -4.13 3.20
N ALA A 222 -15.24 -3.72 1.97
CA ALA A 222 -16.30 -4.19 1.08
C ALA A 222 -16.12 -5.66 0.68
N ALA A 223 -16.47 -6.58 1.58
CA ALA A 223 -16.28 -8.01 1.36
C ALA A 223 -17.17 -8.50 0.19
N GLY A 224 -16.51 -9.06 -0.84
CA GLY A 224 -17.20 -9.58 -2.02
C GLY A 224 -17.37 -8.60 -3.18
N TYR A 225 -17.03 -7.31 -3.00
CA TYR A 225 -17.07 -6.30 -4.05
C TYR A 225 -16.27 -6.73 -5.30
N LYS A 226 -16.83 -6.44 -6.46
CA LYS A 226 -16.17 -6.62 -7.75
C LYS A 226 -16.15 -5.31 -8.53
N PRO A 227 -15.07 -4.99 -9.26
CA PRO A 227 -15.01 -3.83 -10.13
C PRO A 227 -16.19 -3.75 -11.08
N GLY A 228 -16.92 -2.64 -11.03
CA GLY A 228 -18.14 -2.43 -11.80
C GLY A 228 -19.43 -2.53 -11.01
N ASP A 229 -19.40 -3.13 -9.84
CA ASP A 229 -20.55 -3.14 -8.94
C ASP A 229 -20.75 -1.76 -8.28
N ASN A 230 -21.94 -1.52 -7.74
CA ASN A 230 -22.16 -0.36 -6.89
C ASN A 230 -21.58 -0.64 -5.50
N LEU A 231 -20.52 0.08 -5.12
CA LEU A 231 -19.82 -0.13 -3.86
C LEU A 231 -20.71 0.11 -2.62
N GLU A 232 -21.71 0.98 -2.73
CA GLU A 232 -22.64 1.27 -1.66
C GLU A 232 -23.45 0.03 -1.20
N ASP A 233 -23.63 -0.95 -2.09
CA ASP A 233 -24.34 -2.20 -1.81
C ASP A 233 -23.50 -3.18 -0.96
N TYR A 234 -22.25 -2.88 -0.70
CA TYR A 234 -21.30 -3.73 0.05
C TYR A 234 -20.95 -3.18 1.44
N TYR A 235 -21.49 -2.02 1.81
CA TYR A 235 -21.24 -1.42 3.11
C TYR A 235 -22.53 -1.10 3.85
N SER A 236 -22.59 -1.44 5.12
CA SER A 236 -23.67 -1.02 6.01
C SER A 236 -23.60 0.46 6.42
N GLY A 237 -22.67 1.20 5.86
CA GLY A 237 -22.49 2.64 6.04
C GLY A 237 -21.11 3.09 5.60
N LEU A 238 -21.05 3.74 4.45
CA LEU A 238 -19.82 4.30 3.87
C LEU A 238 -19.40 5.63 4.49
N ASN A 239 -20.30 6.31 5.19
CA ASN A 239 -20.03 7.61 5.74
C ASN A 239 -19.99 7.52 7.26
N PRO A 240 -18.80 7.66 7.87
CA PRO A 240 -18.77 7.95 9.29
C PRO A 240 -19.51 9.25 9.54
N LYS A 241 -20.28 9.31 10.62
CA LYS A 241 -20.84 10.58 11.07
C LYS A 241 -19.66 11.49 11.44
N PRO A 242 -19.68 12.76 11.03
CA PRO A 242 -18.65 13.71 11.42
C PRO A 242 -18.43 13.68 12.93
N GLY A 243 -17.17 13.56 13.37
CA GLY A 243 -16.81 13.50 14.79
C GLY A 243 -16.85 12.12 15.42
N GLN A 244 -17.17 11.05 14.71
CA GLN A 244 -16.94 9.69 15.17
C GLN A 244 -15.46 9.34 15.01
N THR A 245 -14.76 9.24 16.14
CA THR A 245 -13.47 8.56 16.21
C THR A 245 -13.75 7.08 16.31
N GLN A 246 -13.51 6.31 15.26
CA GLN A 246 -13.25 4.89 15.48
C GLN A 246 -11.93 4.78 16.23
N GLU A 247 -11.86 3.89 17.23
CA GLU A 247 -10.58 3.49 17.78
C GLU A 247 -9.74 2.98 16.62
N ASN A 248 -8.70 3.74 16.31
CA ASN A 248 -8.02 3.71 15.06
C ASN A 248 -7.39 2.36 14.79
N PHE A 249 -7.57 1.86 13.57
CA PHE A 249 -6.86 0.70 13.06
C PHE A 249 -5.35 0.77 13.23
N TYR A 250 -4.80 1.97 13.27
CA TYR A 250 -3.36 2.22 13.19
C TYR A 250 -2.85 3.20 14.24
N GLY A 251 -3.62 3.42 15.30
CA GLY A 251 -3.21 4.24 16.45
C GLY A 251 -3.17 5.74 16.21
N ASP A 252 -2.88 6.19 14.99
CA ASP A 252 -2.66 7.60 14.66
C ASP A 252 -3.46 8.09 13.44
N GLU A 253 -4.24 7.24 12.79
CA GLU A 253 -5.06 7.62 11.64
C GLU A 253 -6.46 7.98 12.10
N THR A 254 -6.85 9.22 11.82
CA THR A 254 -8.22 9.66 12.07
C THR A 254 -9.14 9.09 10.99
N PHE A 255 -10.40 8.92 11.34
CA PHE A 255 -11.44 8.50 10.40
C PHE A 255 -11.55 9.44 9.19
N GLU A 256 -11.27 10.72 9.41
CA GLU A 256 -11.25 11.76 8.37
C GLU A 256 -10.27 11.46 7.24
N ASP A 257 -9.23 10.70 7.52
CA ASP A 257 -8.21 10.37 6.52
C ASP A 257 -8.69 9.39 5.45
N ARG A 258 -9.67 8.57 5.79
CA ARG A 258 -10.27 7.60 4.87
C ARG A 258 -11.46 8.18 4.08
N GLU A 259 -12.03 9.28 4.55
CA GLU A 259 -13.08 10.02 3.83
C GLU A 259 -12.59 10.79 2.60
N ARG A 260 -11.31 10.83 2.34
CA ARG A 260 -10.75 11.69 1.28
C ARG A 260 -11.28 11.35 -0.10
N GLN A 261 -11.48 10.08 -0.39
CA GLN A 261 -12.06 9.65 -1.65
C GLN A 261 -13.51 10.14 -1.77
N TRP A 262 -14.29 10.04 -0.70
CA TRP A 262 -15.62 10.64 -0.65
C TRP A 262 -15.60 12.18 -0.83
N LYS A 263 -14.61 12.84 -0.22
CA LYS A 263 -14.41 14.28 -0.38
C LYS A 263 -14.08 14.62 -1.82
N PHE A 264 -13.30 13.78 -2.49
CA PHE A 264 -13.02 13.94 -3.92
C PHE A 264 -14.28 13.80 -4.77
N LEU A 265 -15.08 12.75 -4.60
CA LEU A 265 -16.34 12.56 -5.34
C LEU A 265 -17.36 13.68 -5.13
N LYS A 266 -17.31 14.37 -3.99
CA LYS A 266 -18.15 15.54 -3.68
C LYS A 266 -17.47 16.86 -4.07
N SER A 267 -16.24 16.82 -4.56
CA SER A 267 -15.52 18.03 -4.96
C SER A 267 -16.13 18.66 -6.20
N ARG A 268 -15.99 19.99 -6.30
CA ARG A 268 -16.40 20.73 -7.52
C ARG A 268 -15.66 20.22 -8.75
N LEU A 269 -14.39 19.82 -8.58
CA LEU A 269 -13.58 19.27 -9.66
C LEU A 269 -14.24 18.02 -10.24
N PHE A 270 -14.52 17.00 -9.42
CA PHE A 270 -15.15 15.77 -9.89
C PHE A 270 -16.55 16.02 -10.47
N LEU A 271 -17.39 16.77 -9.76
CA LEU A 271 -18.77 17.03 -10.18
C LEU A 271 -18.86 17.82 -11.49
N ALA A 272 -17.91 18.71 -11.76
CA ALA A 272 -17.91 19.54 -12.97
C ALA A 272 -17.24 18.86 -14.16
N THR A 273 -16.26 17.99 -13.93
CA THR A 273 -15.39 17.45 -14.99
C THR A 273 -15.51 15.95 -15.18
N GLY A 274 -15.95 15.21 -14.16
CA GLY A 274 -15.91 13.75 -14.15
C GLY A 274 -14.49 13.18 -14.17
N LEU A 275 -13.46 13.98 -13.85
CA LEU A 275 -12.08 13.51 -13.75
C LEU A 275 -11.95 12.48 -12.64
N THR A 276 -11.24 11.42 -12.92
CA THR A 276 -11.03 10.28 -12.02
C THR A 276 -9.61 10.28 -11.48
N CYS A 277 -9.34 9.49 -10.43
CA CYS A 277 -8.01 9.40 -9.80
C CYS A 277 -6.91 9.05 -10.81
N ASP A 278 -7.22 8.23 -11.81
CA ASP A 278 -6.26 7.80 -12.83
C ASP A 278 -5.88 8.91 -13.82
N TYR A 279 -6.60 10.03 -13.85
CA TYR A 279 -6.21 11.19 -14.64
C TYR A 279 -4.91 11.83 -14.12
N CYS A 280 -4.77 11.93 -12.80
CA CYS A 280 -3.60 12.55 -12.18
C CYS A 280 -2.53 11.52 -11.76
N GLN A 281 -2.88 10.26 -11.67
CA GLN A 281 -2.00 9.19 -11.20
C GLN A 281 -2.05 7.98 -12.12
N ASN A 282 -0.87 7.52 -12.57
CA ASN A 282 -0.78 6.26 -13.29
C ASN A 282 -0.45 5.13 -12.32
N PHE A 283 -1.45 4.37 -11.92
CA PHE A 283 -1.32 3.28 -10.96
C PHE A 283 -0.67 2.02 -11.53
N ARG A 284 -0.45 1.96 -12.84
CA ARG A 284 0.16 0.80 -13.54
C ARG A 284 1.66 0.93 -13.73
N GLU A 285 2.20 2.13 -13.56
CA GLU A 285 3.61 2.40 -13.81
C GLU A 285 4.26 3.02 -12.56
N TYR A 286 5.40 2.48 -12.17
CA TYR A 286 6.25 3.09 -11.16
C TYR A 286 7.43 3.78 -11.83
N LYS A 287 7.39 5.10 -11.94
CA LYS A 287 8.52 5.88 -12.46
C LYS A 287 9.10 6.75 -11.35
N THR A 288 10.41 6.64 -11.18
CA THR A 288 11.16 7.52 -10.29
C THR A 288 11.20 8.93 -10.85
N ALA A 289 11.27 9.92 -9.98
CA ALA A 289 11.22 11.35 -10.31
C ALA A 289 12.20 11.84 -11.41
N SER A 290 13.21 11.06 -11.75
CA SER A 290 14.25 11.43 -12.72
C SER A 290 13.98 11.02 -14.17
N GLY A 291 12.90 10.31 -14.46
CA GLY A 291 12.61 9.79 -15.82
C GLY A 291 11.14 9.80 -16.22
N SER A 292 10.30 10.49 -15.48
CA SER A 292 8.85 10.50 -15.71
C SER A 292 8.48 11.23 -16.99
N LYS A 293 7.76 10.53 -17.89
CA LYS A 293 7.01 11.13 -18.99
C LYS A 293 5.73 11.85 -18.51
N TYR A 294 5.43 11.78 -17.19
CA TYR A 294 4.20 12.29 -16.64
C TYR A 294 4.37 13.73 -16.18
N LEU A 295 3.29 14.47 -16.35
CA LEU A 295 3.15 15.83 -15.84
C LEU A 295 3.23 15.80 -14.30
N THR A 296 3.79 16.86 -13.72
CA THR A 296 3.62 17.11 -12.28
C THR A 296 2.15 17.41 -11.98
N TYR A 297 1.72 17.32 -10.73
CA TYR A 297 0.35 17.71 -10.35
C TYR A 297 0.00 19.12 -10.82
N ASP A 298 0.91 20.07 -10.69
CA ASP A 298 0.69 21.44 -11.17
C ASP A 298 0.55 21.51 -12.69
N GLN A 299 1.33 20.73 -13.43
CA GLN A 299 1.19 20.63 -14.88
C GLN A 299 -0.15 20.04 -15.31
N TYR A 300 -0.69 19.06 -14.56
CA TYR A 300 -2.06 18.58 -14.80
C TYR A 300 -3.10 19.69 -14.61
N CYS A 301 -2.98 20.50 -13.56
CA CYS A 301 -3.87 21.65 -13.36
C CYS A 301 -3.82 22.61 -14.56
N LEU A 302 -2.64 22.89 -15.08
CA LEU A 302 -2.41 23.78 -16.21
C LEU A 302 -2.93 23.26 -17.56
N THR A 303 -3.28 21.98 -17.68
CA THR A 303 -3.92 21.48 -18.90
C THR A 303 -5.31 22.06 -19.13
N CYS A 304 -6.00 22.47 -18.08
CA CYS A 304 -7.32 23.09 -18.11
C CYS A 304 -7.30 24.57 -17.68
N HIS A 305 -6.47 24.90 -16.68
CA HIS A 305 -6.34 26.25 -16.14
C HIS A 305 -5.22 27.02 -16.85
N THR A 306 -5.43 27.36 -18.10
CA THR A 306 -4.42 28.06 -18.93
C THR A 306 -4.29 29.54 -18.59
N ASP A 307 -5.33 30.13 -17.99
CA ASP A 307 -5.37 31.54 -17.63
C ASP A 307 -5.14 31.69 -16.11
N LYS A 308 -4.11 32.46 -15.76
CA LYS A 308 -3.70 32.71 -14.36
C LYS A 308 -4.18 34.09 -13.86
N THR A 309 -5.04 34.77 -14.62
CA THR A 309 -5.41 36.18 -14.36
C THR A 309 -6.10 36.42 -13.02
N ASP A 310 -6.75 35.39 -12.47
CA ASP A 310 -7.50 35.52 -11.22
C ASP A 310 -6.68 35.19 -9.96
N HIS A 311 -5.38 34.91 -10.10
CA HIS A 311 -4.53 34.63 -8.96
C HIS A 311 -3.92 35.91 -8.39
N PRO A 312 -3.82 36.04 -7.05
CA PRO A 312 -3.12 37.18 -6.43
C PRO A 312 -1.70 37.32 -6.97
N GLU A 313 -1.25 38.54 -7.20
CA GLU A 313 0.10 38.84 -7.73
C GLU A 313 1.24 38.24 -6.90
N GLU A 314 1.01 37.99 -5.61
CA GLU A 314 1.95 37.35 -4.69
C GLU A 314 1.93 35.83 -4.72
N SER A 315 1.11 35.19 -5.56
CA SER A 315 1.14 33.72 -5.64
C SER A 315 2.45 33.28 -6.28
N PRO A 316 3.29 32.48 -5.57
CA PRO A 316 4.48 31.93 -6.17
C PRO A 316 4.05 31.06 -7.36
N GLY A 317 4.30 31.55 -8.56
CA GLY A 317 3.82 30.93 -9.80
C GLY A 317 4.15 29.45 -9.86
N THR A 318 3.19 28.62 -10.22
CA THR A 318 3.26 27.19 -10.52
C THR A 318 3.12 26.18 -9.38
N ASN A 319 2.82 26.53 -8.15
CA ASN A 319 2.62 25.53 -7.10
C ASN A 319 1.15 25.47 -6.67
N CYS A 320 0.29 25.00 -7.58
CA CYS A 320 -1.15 24.96 -7.40
C CYS A 320 -1.56 24.12 -6.17
N THR A 321 -0.86 23.03 -5.95
CA THR A 321 -1.16 22.08 -4.87
C THR A 321 -0.91 22.65 -3.48
N VAL A 322 -0.01 23.62 -3.32
CA VAL A 322 0.26 24.24 -2.01
C VAL A 322 -0.99 24.93 -1.45
N CYS A 323 -1.78 25.57 -2.31
CA CYS A 323 -2.99 26.29 -1.90
C CYS A 323 -4.26 25.48 -2.12
N HIS A 324 -4.40 24.81 -3.27
CA HIS A 324 -5.62 24.10 -3.64
C HIS A 324 -5.70 22.67 -3.12
N GLN A 325 -4.56 22.04 -2.87
CA GLN A 325 -4.44 20.73 -2.25
C GLN A 325 -3.39 20.76 -1.13
N PRO A 326 -3.54 21.60 -0.11
CA PRO A 326 -2.51 21.72 0.93
C PRO A 326 -2.24 20.38 1.59
N ASN A 327 -1.01 20.19 2.05
CA ASN A 327 -0.66 19.01 2.81
C ASN A 327 -1.43 18.98 4.13
N VAL A 328 -2.06 17.86 4.39
CA VAL A 328 -2.68 17.53 5.67
C VAL A 328 -1.76 16.55 6.39
N HIS A 329 -1.40 16.88 7.61
CA HIS A 329 -0.62 15.98 8.45
C HIS A 329 -1.55 14.95 9.08
N LEU A 330 -1.35 13.69 8.74
CA LEU A 330 -2.11 12.56 9.30
C LEU A 330 -1.51 12.08 10.61
N SER A 331 -0.21 12.27 10.73
CA SER A 331 0.57 12.00 11.92
C SER A 331 1.80 12.89 11.89
N ASN A 332 2.59 12.89 12.95
CA ASN A 332 3.87 13.63 12.97
C ASN A 332 4.85 13.22 11.85
N LYS A 333 4.49 12.28 10.99
CA LYS A 333 5.38 11.63 10.03
C LYS A 333 4.78 11.41 8.64
N LEU A 334 3.48 11.50 8.50
CA LEU A 334 2.79 11.29 7.23
C LEU A 334 2.01 12.54 6.87
N SER A 335 2.35 13.13 5.73
CA SER A 335 1.59 14.22 5.10
C SER A 335 1.08 13.75 3.76
N ILE A 336 -0.11 14.16 3.43
CA ILE A 336 -0.74 13.90 2.14
C ILE A 336 -1.45 15.14 1.65
N HIS A 337 -1.74 15.20 0.36
CA HIS A 337 -2.53 16.26 -0.21
C HIS A 337 -4.02 16.13 0.12
N ASP A 338 -4.66 17.26 0.47
CA ASP A 338 -6.11 17.33 0.68
C ASP A 338 -6.85 17.17 -0.67
N HIS A 339 -7.76 16.21 -0.75
CA HIS A 339 -8.53 15.95 -1.97
C HIS A 339 -9.82 16.77 -2.08
N LYS A 340 -10.05 17.71 -1.16
CA LYS A 340 -11.19 18.62 -1.25
C LYS A 340 -11.08 19.67 -2.36
N PHE A 341 -9.86 19.94 -2.84
CA PHE A 341 -9.61 21.03 -3.78
C PHE A 341 -10.19 22.35 -3.29
N ARG A 342 -9.49 22.98 -2.37
CA ARG A 342 -9.95 24.23 -1.73
C ARG A 342 -9.93 25.37 -2.74
N PHE A 343 -11.02 26.13 -2.75
CA PHE A 343 -11.08 27.42 -3.41
C PHE A 343 -11.10 28.50 -2.31
N LYS A 344 -10.38 29.59 -2.51
CA LYS A 344 -10.55 30.77 -1.66
C LYS A 344 -11.95 31.31 -1.97
N ASP A 345 -12.80 31.39 -0.95
CA ASP A 345 -14.05 32.13 -1.01
C ASP A 345 -13.76 33.63 -1.16
#